data_65e9aa513a136a7a0190ec711dc77af9
#
_entry.id   65e9aa513a136a7a0190ec711dc77af9
#
_cell.length_a   1.000
_cell.length_b   1.000
_cell.length_c   1.000
_cell.angle_alpha   90.00
_cell.angle_beta   90.00
_cell.angle_gamma   90.00
#
_symmetry.space_group_name_H-M   'P 1'
#
loop_
_entity.id
_entity.type
_entity.pdbx_description
1 polymer ?
#
loop_
_entity_poly.entity_id
_entity_poly.type
_entity_poly.pdbx_seq_one_letter_code
_entity_poly.pdbx_strand_id
1 'polypeptide(L)'
;ATTEIYTLSLHDALPICFHDRDVAPEGATPRESQDNFHRIVDVLAEKQQATGVKLLWGTANLFSHPRYMCGAATNPDAHVFAYAAAQVKKALEVTLELGGQNYVFWGGREGYETLLNTDLKREQAHLAAFPHMAVDYAKEIGFKGQFLIEPKPKEPTKHQYDFDVASGIAFLRTHGLERHFKFNIETNHATLAGHTFQHEIETAAAVGMLGSIDANTGDLLLGWDTDQFNTDVRELTLAMLSILKAGGLGTGGFNFDAKLRRTSIDPEDLFHAHIGGMDAFARGLKIAAAIRADGQLDAFVKNRYRSWDSGIGRDIE
;
A
#
# COMPACT_ATOMS: atom_id res chain seq x y z
N ALA A 1 19.01 19.70 -10.66
CA ALA A 1 18.12 19.46 -9.51
C ALA A 1 16.64 19.65 -9.86
N THR A 2 16.31 20.59 -10.79
CA THR A 2 14.92 20.85 -11.21
C THR A 2 14.38 19.82 -12.22
N THR A 3 15.24 19.14 -12.95
CA THR A 3 14.86 18.20 -14.00
C THR A 3 14.40 16.84 -13.44
N GLU A 4 14.91 16.40 -12.30
CA GLU A 4 14.53 15.14 -11.68
C GLU A 4 13.13 15.19 -11.03
N ILE A 5 12.70 16.37 -10.56
CA ILE A 5 11.39 16.55 -9.95
C ILE A 5 10.25 16.48 -10.99
N TYR A 6 10.52 16.94 -12.22
CA TYR A 6 9.55 16.87 -13.31
C TYR A 6 9.40 15.46 -13.92
N THR A 7 10.38 14.60 -13.74
CA THR A 7 10.31 13.22 -14.24
C THR A 7 9.39 12.32 -13.40
N LEU A 8 9.09 12.71 -12.17
CA LEU A 8 8.17 11.99 -11.29
C LEU A 8 6.68 12.30 -11.55
N SER A 9 6.34 13.33 -12.34
CA SER A 9 4.97 13.84 -12.30
C SER A 9 4.20 13.99 -13.60
N LEU A 10 4.79 13.92 -14.79
CA LEU A 10 4.05 14.36 -15.98
C LEU A 10 4.18 13.53 -17.26
N HIS A 11 5.00 12.50 -17.31
CA HIS A 11 5.19 11.71 -18.56
C HIS A 11 4.74 10.26 -18.49
N ASP A 12 4.53 9.71 -17.30
CA ASP A 12 3.85 8.44 -17.16
C ASP A 12 2.39 8.71 -16.83
N ALA A 13 1.49 8.29 -17.71
CA ALA A 13 0.06 8.31 -17.47
C ALA A 13 -0.19 7.75 -16.06
N LEU A 14 -1.10 8.38 -15.31
CA LEU A 14 -1.44 7.98 -13.96
C LEU A 14 -1.67 6.47 -13.93
N PRO A 15 -0.90 5.70 -13.14
CA PRO A 15 -1.08 4.26 -13.10
C PRO A 15 -2.43 3.92 -12.49
N ILE A 16 -2.97 2.75 -12.87
CA ILE A 16 -4.17 2.18 -12.27
C ILE A 16 -3.79 1.03 -11.34
N CYS A 17 -4.69 0.71 -10.43
CA CYS A 17 -4.62 -0.46 -9.57
C CYS A 17 -5.89 -1.30 -9.73
N PHE A 18 -5.86 -2.57 -9.35
CA PHE A 18 -7.07 -3.39 -9.33
C PHE A 18 -7.09 -4.37 -8.16
N HIS A 19 -8.28 -4.63 -7.65
CA HIS A 19 -8.62 -5.89 -6.98
C HIS A 19 -9.36 -6.79 -7.98
N ASP A 20 -9.04 -8.06 -8.03
CA ASP A 20 -9.59 -9.01 -9.01
C ASP A 20 -11.12 -9.04 -9.02
N ARG A 21 -11.76 -8.96 -7.83
CA ARG A 21 -13.22 -9.02 -7.70
C ARG A 21 -13.94 -7.69 -7.90
N ASP A 22 -13.21 -6.58 -7.86
CA ASP A 22 -13.78 -5.27 -8.15
C ASP A 22 -13.91 -5.04 -9.67
N VAL A 23 -13.02 -5.68 -10.45
CA VAL A 23 -13.04 -5.57 -11.91
C VAL A 23 -13.77 -6.73 -12.59
N ALA A 24 -13.88 -7.91 -11.95
CA ALA A 24 -14.52 -9.08 -12.52
C ALA A 24 -15.41 -9.81 -11.50
N PRO A 25 -16.68 -10.14 -11.85
CA PRO A 25 -17.58 -10.83 -10.94
C PRO A 25 -17.10 -12.24 -10.63
N GLU A 26 -17.35 -12.69 -9.40
CA GLU A 26 -17.16 -14.09 -9.04
C GLU A 26 -18.19 -14.96 -9.76
N GLY A 27 -17.74 -16.09 -10.32
CA GLY A 27 -18.59 -17.10 -10.93
C GLY A 27 -19.04 -18.15 -9.92
N ALA A 28 -19.95 -19.06 -10.35
CA ALA A 28 -20.40 -20.17 -9.53
C ALA A 28 -19.29 -21.19 -9.24
N THR A 29 -18.22 -21.18 -10.01
CA THR A 29 -17.05 -22.04 -9.84
C THR A 29 -15.75 -21.24 -9.91
N PRO A 30 -14.62 -21.74 -9.33
CA PRO A 30 -13.32 -21.10 -9.49
C PRO A 30 -12.93 -20.88 -10.96
N ARG A 31 -13.25 -21.85 -11.83
CA ARG A 31 -12.97 -21.75 -13.27
C ARG A 31 -13.75 -20.61 -13.91
N GLU A 32 -15.04 -20.53 -13.65
CA GLU A 32 -15.87 -19.44 -14.18
C GLU A 32 -15.38 -18.07 -13.70
N SER A 33 -14.97 -17.96 -12.42
CA SER A 33 -14.36 -16.76 -11.88
C SER A 33 -13.08 -16.36 -12.63
N GLN A 34 -12.23 -17.35 -12.95
CA GLN A 34 -11.02 -17.11 -13.74
C GLN A 34 -11.34 -16.71 -15.18
N ASP A 35 -12.32 -17.34 -15.81
CA ASP A 35 -12.77 -16.99 -17.17
C ASP A 35 -13.37 -15.58 -17.21
N ASN A 36 -14.12 -15.18 -16.17
CA ASN A 36 -14.62 -13.81 -16.02
C ASN A 36 -13.46 -12.80 -15.92
N PHE A 37 -12.47 -13.12 -15.10
CA PHE A 37 -11.33 -12.25 -14.89
C PHE A 37 -10.48 -12.11 -16.17
N HIS A 38 -10.23 -13.20 -16.90
CA HIS A 38 -9.50 -13.13 -18.17
C HIS A 38 -10.15 -12.21 -19.19
N ARG A 39 -11.49 -12.27 -19.34
CA ARG A 39 -12.19 -11.35 -20.25
C ARG A 39 -11.97 -9.87 -19.89
N ILE A 40 -11.85 -9.56 -18.61
CA ILE A 40 -11.56 -8.18 -18.18
C ILE A 40 -10.09 -7.84 -18.38
N VAL A 41 -9.18 -8.79 -18.19
CA VAL A 41 -7.75 -8.60 -18.45
C VAL A 41 -7.50 -8.23 -19.91
N ASP A 42 -8.18 -8.89 -20.86
CA ASP A 42 -8.12 -8.53 -22.28
C ASP A 42 -8.53 -7.07 -22.52
N VAL A 43 -9.61 -6.62 -21.88
CA VAL A 43 -10.08 -5.23 -21.96
C VAL A 43 -9.06 -4.26 -21.32
N LEU A 44 -8.51 -4.61 -20.16
CA LEU A 44 -7.50 -3.78 -19.50
C LEU A 44 -6.24 -3.65 -20.37
N ALA A 45 -5.76 -4.74 -20.97
CA ALA A 45 -4.62 -4.74 -21.88
C ALA A 45 -4.87 -3.85 -23.11
N GLU A 46 -6.07 -3.95 -23.73
CA GLU A 46 -6.48 -3.08 -24.82
C GLU A 46 -6.45 -1.60 -24.41
N LYS A 47 -7.01 -1.27 -23.23
CA LYS A 47 -7.02 0.11 -22.74
C LYS A 47 -5.62 0.63 -22.41
N GLN A 48 -4.77 -0.19 -21.79
CA GLN A 48 -3.36 0.16 -21.57
C GLN A 48 -2.66 0.50 -22.89
N GLN A 49 -2.87 -0.32 -23.92
CA GLN A 49 -2.28 -0.10 -25.23
C GLN A 49 -2.80 1.18 -25.90
N ALA A 50 -4.09 1.47 -25.78
CA ALA A 50 -4.72 2.64 -26.39
C ALA A 50 -4.38 3.96 -25.68
N THR A 51 -4.18 3.94 -24.35
CA THR A 51 -4.03 5.14 -23.52
C THR A 51 -2.61 5.38 -23.01
N GLY A 52 -1.76 4.35 -23.00
CA GLY A 52 -0.45 4.37 -22.33
C GLY A 52 -0.51 4.28 -20.80
N VAL A 53 -1.70 4.19 -20.19
CA VAL A 53 -1.88 4.00 -18.74
C VAL A 53 -1.31 2.66 -18.33
N LYS A 54 -0.48 2.61 -17.28
CA LYS A 54 0.20 1.41 -16.79
C LYS A 54 -0.45 0.88 -15.51
N LEU A 55 -0.22 -0.39 -15.22
CA LEU A 55 -0.61 -0.98 -13.94
C LEU A 55 0.45 -0.69 -12.89
N LEU A 56 0.07 -0.04 -11.78
CA LEU A 56 0.94 0.17 -10.61
C LEU A 56 1.05 -1.11 -9.80
N TRP A 57 -0.09 -1.66 -9.38
CA TRP A 57 -0.18 -2.93 -8.68
C TRP A 57 -1.52 -3.63 -8.93
N GLY A 58 -1.49 -4.95 -8.83
CA GLY A 58 -2.69 -5.78 -8.74
C GLY A 58 -2.76 -6.45 -7.38
N THR A 59 -3.96 -6.88 -6.99
CA THR A 59 -4.19 -7.65 -5.79
C THR A 59 -5.43 -8.53 -5.89
N ALA A 60 -5.54 -9.51 -4.99
CA ALA A 60 -6.72 -10.32 -4.80
C ALA A 60 -7.59 -9.74 -3.68
N ASN A 61 -8.88 -9.56 -3.93
CA ASN A 61 -9.86 -9.19 -2.90
C ASN A 61 -10.13 -10.41 -2.00
N LEU A 62 -9.44 -10.47 -0.87
CA LEU A 62 -9.52 -11.55 0.13
C LEU A 62 -10.33 -11.13 1.37
N PHE A 63 -11.26 -10.20 1.23
CA PHE A 63 -11.97 -9.60 2.37
C PHE A 63 -13.46 -9.38 2.15
N SER A 64 -13.93 -9.13 0.94
CA SER A 64 -15.33 -8.77 0.67
C SER A 64 -16.28 -9.96 0.73
N HIS A 65 -15.86 -11.13 0.24
CA HIS A 65 -16.74 -12.30 0.22
C HIS A 65 -16.90 -12.89 1.61
N PRO A 66 -18.12 -13.34 2.02
CA PRO A 66 -18.38 -13.91 3.36
C PRO A 66 -17.46 -15.07 3.78
N ARG A 67 -16.87 -15.83 2.83
CA ARG A 67 -15.88 -16.87 3.15
C ARG A 67 -14.67 -16.33 3.90
N TYR A 68 -14.30 -15.07 3.67
CA TYR A 68 -13.14 -14.41 4.28
C TYR A 68 -13.46 -13.68 5.58
N MET A 69 -14.67 -13.82 6.11
CA MET A 69 -15.09 -13.10 7.33
C MET A 69 -14.19 -13.39 8.54
N CYS A 70 -13.60 -14.59 8.59
CA CYS A 70 -12.65 -15.00 9.62
C CYS A 70 -11.20 -15.02 9.12
N GLY A 71 -10.85 -14.12 8.17
CA GLY A 71 -9.55 -14.11 7.51
C GLY A 71 -9.51 -14.96 6.24
N ALA A 72 -8.48 -14.78 5.46
CA ALA A 72 -8.11 -15.61 4.32
C ALA A 72 -6.89 -16.48 4.68
N ALA A 73 -5.74 -15.84 4.92
CA ALA A 73 -4.53 -16.53 5.34
C ALA A 73 -4.63 -17.05 6.78
N THR A 74 -5.32 -16.34 7.67
CA THR A 74 -5.52 -16.74 9.07
C THR A 74 -6.79 -17.54 9.31
N ASN A 75 -7.55 -17.85 8.25
CA ASN A 75 -8.83 -18.55 8.37
C ASN A 75 -8.68 -19.90 9.08
N PRO A 76 -9.57 -20.21 10.05
CA PRO A 76 -9.58 -21.49 10.73
C PRO A 76 -9.92 -22.69 9.81
N ASP A 77 -10.53 -22.43 8.64
CA ASP A 77 -10.81 -23.44 7.59
C ASP A 77 -9.70 -23.45 6.53
N ALA A 78 -8.95 -24.55 6.48
CA ALA A 78 -7.87 -24.75 5.51
C ALA A 78 -8.35 -24.71 4.04
N HIS A 79 -9.62 -24.98 3.75
CA HIS A 79 -10.16 -24.87 2.40
C HIS A 79 -10.28 -23.41 1.97
N VAL A 80 -10.61 -22.50 2.89
CA VAL A 80 -10.61 -21.05 2.63
C VAL A 80 -9.20 -20.56 2.36
N PHE A 81 -8.22 -20.96 3.18
CA PHE A 81 -6.82 -20.66 2.93
C PHE A 81 -6.36 -21.11 1.52
N ALA A 82 -6.67 -22.34 1.15
CA ALA A 82 -6.30 -22.88 -0.17
C ALA A 82 -6.99 -22.14 -1.31
N TYR A 83 -8.26 -21.76 -1.15
CA TYR A 83 -8.99 -20.97 -2.14
C TYR A 83 -8.38 -19.57 -2.29
N ALA A 84 -8.07 -18.91 -1.18
CA ALA A 84 -7.40 -17.60 -1.16
C ALA A 84 -6.02 -17.66 -1.86
N ALA A 85 -5.23 -18.69 -1.58
CA ALA A 85 -3.95 -18.90 -2.24
C ALA A 85 -4.09 -19.06 -3.77
N ALA A 86 -5.10 -19.80 -4.23
CA ALA A 86 -5.39 -19.91 -5.65
C ALA A 86 -5.83 -18.59 -6.29
N GLN A 87 -6.56 -17.74 -5.55
CA GLN A 87 -6.96 -16.41 -5.98
C GLN A 87 -5.75 -15.47 -6.09
N VAL A 88 -4.84 -15.46 -5.10
CA VAL A 88 -3.58 -14.70 -5.15
C VAL A 88 -2.71 -15.16 -6.32
N LYS A 89 -2.58 -16.47 -6.51
CA LYS A 89 -1.86 -17.04 -7.64
C LYS A 89 -2.35 -16.43 -8.96
N LYS A 90 -3.67 -16.41 -9.19
CA LYS A 90 -4.25 -15.86 -10.41
C LYS A 90 -4.06 -14.35 -10.53
N ALA A 91 -4.23 -13.60 -9.45
CA ALA A 91 -4.00 -12.15 -9.46
C ALA A 91 -2.53 -11.79 -9.75
N LEU A 92 -1.57 -12.60 -9.26
CA LEU A 92 -0.15 -12.46 -9.59
C LEU A 92 0.13 -12.71 -11.08
N GLU A 93 -0.44 -13.78 -11.67
CA GLU A 93 -0.33 -14.05 -13.10
C GLU A 93 -0.81 -12.87 -13.93
N VAL A 94 -1.98 -12.33 -13.60
CA VAL A 94 -2.57 -11.17 -14.29
C VAL A 94 -1.74 -9.89 -14.06
N THR A 95 -1.22 -9.68 -12.86
CA THR A 95 -0.33 -8.55 -12.59
C THR A 95 0.92 -8.60 -13.47
N LEU A 96 1.51 -9.79 -13.63
CA LEU A 96 2.64 -10.01 -14.53
C LEU A 96 2.25 -9.78 -16.00
N GLU A 97 1.12 -10.32 -16.44
CA GLU A 97 0.61 -10.19 -17.81
C GLU A 97 0.37 -8.74 -18.21
N LEU A 98 -0.21 -7.92 -17.32
CA LEU A 98 -0.46 -6.51 -17.53
C LEU A 98 0.77 -5.61 -17.26
N GLY A 99 1.94 -6.20 -16.98
CA GLY A 99 3.19 -5.47 -16.75
C GLY A 99 3.24 -4.68 -15.45
N GLY A 100 2.43 -5.08 -14.45
CA GLY A 100 2.42 -4.47 -13.12
C GLY A 100 3.75 -4.62 -12.42
N GLN A 101 4.19 -3.56 -11.76
CA GLN A 101 5.49 -3.50 -11.10
C GLN A 101 5.43 -3.87 -9.62
N ASN A 102 4.24 -3.94 -9.04
CA ASN A 102 4.03 -4.25 -7.64
C ASN A 102 2.81 -5.17 -7.47
N TYR A 103 2.75 -5.84 -6.31
CA TYR A 103 1.62 -6.61 -5.84
C TYR A 103 1.35 -6.25 -4.38
N VAL A 104 0.12 -5.85 -4.04
CA VAL A 104 -0.26 -5.43 -2.69
C VAL A 104 -0.94 -6.57 -1.94
N PHE A 105 -0.60 -6.74 -0.67
CA PHE A 105 -1.33 -7.50 0.31
C PHE A 105 -1.96 -6.55 1.32
N TRP A 106 -3.28 -6.48 1.31
CA TRP A 106 -4.06 -5.82 2.35
C TRP A 106 -4.76 -6.87 3.20
N GLY A 107 -4.44 -6.87 4.50
CA GLY A 107 -4.88 -7.86 5.46
C GLY A 107 -6.17 -7.51 6.21
N GLY A 108 -7.15 -6.86 5.57
CA GLY A 108 -8.34 -6.31 6.23
C GLY A 108 -9.17 -7.28 7.05
N ARG A 109 -9.08 -8.60 6.80
CA ARG A 109 -9.72 -9.64 7.59
C ARG A 109 -8.73 -10.49 8.40
N GLU A 110 -7.43 -10.23 8.27
CA GLU A 110 -6.38 -10.95 8.98
C GLU A 110 -6.21 -10.38 10.39
N GLY A 111 -6.86 -11.01 11.34
CA GLY A 111 -6.93 -10.54 12.72
C GLY A 111 -8.02 -11.24 13.52
N TYR A 112 -8.42 -10.67 14.65
CA TYR A 112 -9.38 -11.30 15.54
C TYR A 112 -10.34 -10.31 16.19
N GLU A 113 -11.51 -10.81 16.57
CA GLU A 113 -12.52 -10.09 17.37
C GLU A 113 -12.36 -10.37 18.85
N THR A 114 -11.97 -11.61 19.22
CA THR A 114 -11.80 -12.06 20.59
C THR A 114 -10.71 -13.14 20.69
N LEU A 115 -9.93 -13.09 21.74
CA LEU A 115 -8.91 -14.11 22.02
C LEU A 115 -9.50 -15.42 22.59
N LEU A 116 -10.80 -15.47 22.86
CA LEU A 116 -11.43 -16.68 23.40
C LEU A 116 -11.51 -17.84 22.40
N ASN A 117 -11.47 -17.54 21.11
CA ASN A 117 -11.57 -18.52 20.02
C ASN A 117 -10.41 -18.42 19.03
N THR A 118 -9.32 -17.70 19.36
CA THR A 118 -8.20 -17.42 18.48
C THR A 118 -6.93 -18.10 18.95
N ASP A 119 -6.31 -18.89 18.09
CA ASP A 119 -4.97 -19.43 18.29
C ASP A 119 -3.95 -18.51 17.61
N LEU A 120 -3.55 -17.44 18.31
CA LEU A 120 -2.62 -16.42 17.79
C LEU A 120 -1.35 -17.01 17.17
N LYS A 121 -0.77 -18.03 17.80
CA LYS A 121 0.47 -18.64 17.32
C LYS A 121 0.26 -19.33 15.98
N ARG A 122 -0.85 -20.04 15.83
CA ARG A 122 -1.20 -20.74 14.60
C ARG A 122 -1.54 -19.75 13.49
N GLU A 123 -2.35 -18.74 13.78
CA GLU A 123 -2.75 -17.71 12.80
C GLU A 123 -1.54 -16.92 12.31
N GLN A 124 -0.62 -16.52 13.19
CA GLN A 124 0.64 -15.86 12.80
C GLN A 124 1.52 -16.75 11.90
N ALA A 125 1.57 -18.06 12.20
CA ALA A 125 2.31 -19.01 11.36
C ALA A 125 1.66 -19.18 9.98
N HIS A 126 0.34 -19.22 9.90
CA HIS A 126 -0.40 -19.29 8.62
C HIS A 126 -0.26 -17.97 7.85
N LEU A 127 -0.37 -16.83 8.53
CA LEU A 127 -0.17 -15.51 7.93
C LEU A 127 1.24 -15.40 7.32
N ALA A 128 2.26 -15.97 7.96
CA ALA A 128 3.62 -16.00 7.41
C ALA A 128 3.77 -16.98 6.24
N ALA A 129 3.14 -18.16 6.31
CA ALA A 129 3.20 -19.15 5.24
C ALA A 129 2.60 -18.63 3.93
N PHE A 130 1.56 -17.80 4.01
CA PHE A 130 0.84 -17.29 2.84
C PHE A 130 1.71 -16.41 1.94
N PRO A 131 2.39 -15.35 2.40
CA PRO A 131 3.31 -14.56 1.59
C PRO A 131 4.56 -15.34 1.16
N HIS A 132 5.04 -16.33 1.94
CA HIS A 132 6.10 -17.22 1.47
C HIS A 132 5.68 -17.99 0.21
N MET A 133 4.47 -18.56 0.20
CA MET A 133 3.92 -19.23 -0.99
C MET A 133 3.82 -18.28 -2.19
N ALA A 134 3.39 -17.04 -1.97
CA ALA A 134 3.31 -16.03 -3.04
C ALA A 134 4.70 -15.66 -3.58
N VAL A 135 5.70 -15.49 -2.71
CA VAL A 135 7.10 -15.22 -3.11
C VAL A 135 7.68 -16.37 -3.92
N ASP A 136 7.43 -17.62 -3.51
CA ASP A 136 7.94 -18.78 -4.24
C ASP A 136 7.25 -18.95 -5.60
N TYR A 137 5.94 -18.74 -5.65
CA TYR A 137 5.20 -18.76 -6.92
C TYR A 137 5.62 -17.61 -7.85
N ALA A 138 5.85 -16.42 -7.33
CA ALA A 138 6.36 -15.31 -8.11
C ALA A 138 7.70 -15.63 -8.80
N LYS A 139 8.60 -16.34 -8.12
CA LYS A 139 9.87 -16.82 -8.70
C LYS A 139 9.61 -17.81 -9.83
N GLU A 140 8.65 -18.75 -9.63
CA GLU A 140 8.28 -19.77 -10.61
C GLU A 140 7.76 -19.13 -11.90
N ILE A 141 6.88 -18.14 -11.83
CA ILE A 141 6.31 -17.46 -13.01
C ILE A 141 7.20 -16.33 -13.57
N GLY A 142 8.31 -16.01 -12.89
CA GLY A 142 9.23 -14.95 -13.31
C GLY A 142 8.76 -13.53 -12.98
N PHE A 143 7.83 -13.36 -12.04
CA PHE A 143 7.44 -12.04 -11.53
C PHE A 143 8.58 -11.44 -10.72
N LYS A 144 9.05 -10.26 -11.12
CA LYS A 144 10.16 -9.53 -10.48
C LYS A 144 9.71 -8.24 -9.79
N GLY A 145 8.41 -8.03 -9.70
CA GLY A 145 7.82 -6.86 -9.05
C GLY A 145 8.00 -6.88 -7.54
N GLN A 146 7.74 -5.75 -6.93
CA GLN A 146 7.82 -5.56 -5.48
C GLN A 146 6.53 -6.03 -4.81
N PHE A 147 6.65 -6.89 -3.81
CA PHE A 147 5.55 -7.15 -2.89
C PHE A 147 5.40 -6.02 -1.88
N LEU A 148 4.17 -5.64 -1.62
CA LEU A 148 3.82 -4.58 -0.68
C LEU A 148 2.84 -5.12 0.36
N ILE A 149 3.03 -4.73 1.62
CA ILE A 149 2.03 -4.88 2.68
C ILE A 149 1.43 -3.50 2.93
N GLU A 150 0.12 -3.46 3.08
CA GLU A 150 -0.64 -2.27 3.43
C GLU A 150 -1.20 -2.42 4.85
N PRO A 151 -0.54 -1.82 5.85
CA PRO A 151 -0.95 -1.92 7.23
C PRO A 151 -2.27 -1.19 7.50
N LYS A 152 -3.09 -1.80 8.37
CA LYS A 152 -4.31 -1.21 8.91
C LYS A 152 -4.57 -1.74 10.31
N PRO A 153 -4.85 -0.89 11.32
CA PRO A 153 -4.97 -1.36 12.69
C PRO A 153 -6.28 -2.09 12.99
N LYS A 154 -7.34 -1.72 12.30
CA LYS A 154 -8.72 -2.16 12.55
C LYS A 154 -9.61 -1.87 11.35
N GLU A 155 -10.83 -2.42 11.36
CA GLU A 155 -11.86 -2.25 10.34
C GLU A 155 -11.46 -2.89 9.00
N PRO A 156 -12.20 -3.92 8.61
CA PRO A 156 -13.42 -4.44 9.25
C PRO A 156 -13.17 -5.36 10.45
N THR A 157 -11.97 -5.82 10.70
CA THR A 157 -11.61 -6.65 11.86
C THR A 157 -11.22 -5.76 13.03
N LYS A 158 -11.57 -6.15 14.25
CA LYS A 158 -11.35 -5.34 15.45
C LYS A 158 -9.87 -5.16 15.78
N HIS A 159 -9.06 -6.21 15.61
CA HIS A 159 -7.62 -6.21 15.81
C HIS A 159 -6.95 -6.87 14.60
N GLN A 160 -6.39 -6.07 13.71
CA GLN A 160 -5.63 -6.57 12.57
C GLN A 160 -4.18 -6.83 12.99
N TYR A 161 -3.55 -7.86 12.37
CA TYR A 161 -2.19 -8.26 12.71
C TYR A 161 -1.14 -7.27 12.19
N ASP A 162 -1.37 -6.69 11.03
CA ASP A 162 -0.55 -5.68 10.39
C ASP A 162 -0.95 -4.26 10.82
N PHE A 163 -0.98 -4.03 12.13
CA PHE A 163 -1.53 -2.83 12.79
C PHE A 163 -0.97 -1.51 12.24
N ASP A 164 0.35 -1.42 12.04
CA ASP A 164 1.09 -0.28 11.55
C ASP A 164 2.40 -0.74 10.88
N VAL A 165 3.17 0.20 10.34
CA VAL A 165 4.47 -0.11 9.73
C VAL A 165 5.42 -0.80 10.70
N ALA A 166 5.47 -0.38 11.97
CA ALA A 166 6.37 -0.98 12.96
C ALA A 166 6.02 -2.44 13.26
N SER A 167 4.73 -2.76 13.41
CA SER A 167 4.23 -4.13 13.56
C SER A 167 4.51 -4.97 12.31
N GLY A 168 4.30 -4.40 11.13
CA GLY A 168 4.64 -5.03 9.86
C GLY A 168 6.14 -5.34 9.72
N ILE A 169 7.02 -4.41 10.09
CA ILE A 169 8.49 -4.65 10.12
C ILE A 169 8.83 -5.79 11.07
N ALA A 170 8.24 -5.81 12.28
CA ALA A 170 8.48 -6.87 13.26
C ALA A 170 8.04 -8.23 12.72
N PHE A 171 6.86 -8.32 12.10
CA PHE A 171 6.36 -9.53 11.46
C PHE A 171 7.28 -10.01 10.33
N LEU A 172 7.61 -9.13 9.38
CA LEU A 172 8.45 -9.49 8.24
C LEU A 172 9.83 -9.99 8.66
N ARG A 173 10.47 -9.34 9.63
CA ARG A 173 11.77 -9.76 10.17
C ARG A 173 11.69 -11.09 10.92
N THR A 174 10.65 -11.28 11.74
CA THR A 174 10.44 -12.52 12.49
C THR A 174 10.32 -13.73 11.57
N HIS A 175 9.74 -13.54 10.38
CA HIS A 175 9.47 -14.61 9.44
C HIS A 175 10.40 -14.63 8.21
N GLY A 176 11.46 -13.80 8.19
CA GLY A 176 12.46 -13.78 7.11
C GLY A 176 11.94 -13.28 5.77
N LEU A 177 10.93 -12.41 5.79
CA LEU A 177 10.26 -11.84 4.62
C LEU A 177 10.73 -10.43 4.26
N GLU A 178 11.55 -9.78 5.11
CA GLU A 178 11.92 -8.36 5.00
C GLU A 178 12.62 -7.98 3.70
N ARG A 179 13.24 -8.96 3.01
CA ARG A 179 13.92 -8.74 1.73
C ARG A 179 12.98 -8.77 0.52
N HIS A 180 11.77 -9.26 0.72
CA HIS A 180 10.79 -9.44 -0.35
C HIS A 180 9.69 -8.40 -0.33
N PHE A 181 9.48 -7.74 0.81
CA PHE A 181 8.37 -6.84 1.05
C PHE A 181 8.81 -5.41 1.34
N LYS A 182 7.98 -4.47 0.91
CA LYS A 182 7.95 -3.08 1.33
C LYS A 182 6.54 -2.72 1.79
N PHE A 183 6.32 -1.47 2.14
CA PHE A 183 5.00 -0.99 2.58
C PHE A 183 4.34 -0.15 1.51
N ASN A 184 3.03 -0.37 1.32
CA ASN A 184 2.09 0.55 0.75
C ASN A 184 1.43 1.29 1.92
N ILE A 185 1.66 2.58 2.05
CA ILE A 185 1.23 3.33 3.24
C ILE A 185 0.01 4.15 2.89
N GLU A 186 -1.08 3.86 3.58
CA GLU A 186 -2.31 4.62 3.45
C GLU A 186 -2.42 5.66 4.56
N THR A 187 -2.76 6.90 4.19
CA THR A 187 -2.86 8.02 5.12
C THR A 187 -3.96 7.78 6.17
N ASN A 188 -5.13 7.30 5.74
CA ASN A 188 -6.23 7.08 6.69
C ASN A 188 -5.93 5.93 7.65
N HIS A 189 -5.24 4.88 7.18
CA HIS A 189 -4.80 3.77 8.04
C HIS A 189 -3.81 4.23 9.11
N ALA A 190 -2.85 5.10 8.75
CA ALA A 190 -1.95 5.73 9.71
C ALA A 190 -2.74 6.50 10.80
N THR A 191 -3.73 7.27 10.38
CA THR A 191 -4.63 8.03 11.27
C THR A 191 -5.39 7.11 12.23
N LEU A 192 -5.92 5.99 11.74
CA LEU A 192 -6.62 4.98 12.55
C LEU A 192 -5.70 4.28 13.55
N ALA A 193 -4.41 4.15 13.23
CA ALA A 193 -3.38 3.62 14.13
C ALA A 193 -2.92 4.64 15.19
N GLY A 194 -3.38 5.90 15.12
CA GLY A 194 -2.98 6.98 16.00
C GLY A 194 -1.68 7.66 15.61
N HIS A 195 -1.24 7.47 14.37
CA HIS A 195 -0.03 8.05 13.80
C HIS A 195 -0.33 9.18 12.82
N THR A 196 0.67 10.00 12.54
CA THR A 196 0.62 10.89 11.38
C THR A 196 1.07 10.11 10.14
N PHE A 197 0.60 10.54 8.97
CA PHE A 197 1.06 9.99 7.71
C PHE A 197 2.59 10.06 7.56
N GLN A 198 3.19 11.20 7.95
CA GLN A 198 4.64 11.37 7.94
C GLN A 198 5.36 10.35 8.84
N HIS A 199 4.79 10.00 10.01
CA HIS A 199 5.39 9.02 10.92
C HIS A 199 5.56 7.65 10.26
N GLU A 200 4.52 7.16 9.59
CA GLU A 200 4.55 5.87 8.92
C GLU A 200 5.56 5.86 7.75
N ILE A 201 5.59 6.94 6.96
CA ILE A 201 6.57 7.09 5.86
C ILE A 201 8.00 7.07 6.40
N GLU A 202 8.31 7.86 7.44
CA GLU A 202 9.67 7.93 8.02
C GLU A 202 10.05 6.59 8.67
N THR A 203 9.11 5.90 9.31
CA THR A 203 9.35 4.58 9.92
C THR A 203 9.73 3.54 8.85
N ALA A 204 9.00 3.47 7.75
CA ALA A 204 9.32 2.59 6.64
C ALA A 204 10.64 2.99 5.94
N ALA A 205 10.83 4.29 5.73
CA ALA A 205 12.03 4.82 5.07
C ALA A 205 13.30 4.56 5.87
N ALA A 206 13.25 4.67 7.21
CA ALA A 206 14.39 4.45 8.10
C ALA A 206 15.02 3.04 7.96
N VAL A 207 14.23 2.07 7.52
CA VAL A 207 14.68 0.68 7.29
C VAL A 207 14.72 0.29 5.80
N GLY A 208 14.54 1.26 4.89
CA GLY A 208 14.57 1.02 3.44
C GLY A 208 13.34 0.28 2.88
N MET A 209 12.23 0.26 3.61
CA MET A 209 11.02 -0.50 3.27
C MET A 209 9.86 0.38 2.78
N LEU A 210 10.09 1.66 2.49
CA LEU A 210 9.09 2.51 1.83
C LEU A 210 8.89 2.03 0.38
N GLY A 211 7.66 1.76 -0.03
CA GLY A 211 7.32 1.20 -1.34
C GLY A 211 6.33 2.04 -2.13
N SER A 212 5.12 2.21 -1.65
CA SER A 212 4.04 2.89 -2.35
C SER A 212 3.14 3.65 -1.37
N ILE A 213 2.22 4.43 -1.88
CA ILE A 213 1.33 5.29 -1.09
C ILE A 213 -0.09 5.15 -1.59
N ASP A 214 -1.02 4.94 -0.66
CA ASP A 214 -2.44 5.20 -0.86
C ASP A 214 -2.78 6.56 -0.26
N ALA A 215 -3.05 7.49 -1.17
CA ALA A 215 -2.94 8.93 -0.98
C ALA A 215 -4.27 9.59 -0.58
N ASN A 216 -5.04 8.92 0.27
CA ASN A 216 -6.27 9.45 0.83
C ASN A 216 -6.03 10.27 2.11
N THR A 217 -7.08 10.53 2.84
CA THR A 217 -7.05 11.06 4.20
C THR A 217 -8.30 10.64 4.95
N GLY A 218 -8.23 10.65 6.28
CA GLY A 218 -9.33 10.37 7.16
C GLY A 218 -9.61 11.50 8.14
N ASP A 219 -10.72 11.39 8.85
CA ASP A 219 -11.07 12.28 9.94
C ASP A 219 -10.68 11.64 11.28
N LEU A 220 -9.74 12.25 11.99
CA LEU A 220 -9.26 11.82 13.30
C LEU A 220 -10.37 11.60 14.34
N LEU A 221 -11.49 12.29 14.20
CA LEU A 221 -12.59 12.26 15.17
C LEU A 221 -13.57 11.10 14.89
N LEU A 222 -13.62 10.59 13.65
CA LEU A 222 -14.60 9.56 13.29
C LEU A 222 -14.18 8.15 13.69
N GLY A 223 -12.89 7.87 13.74
CA GLY A 223 -12.39 6.56 14.17
C GLY A 223 -12.70 5.38 13.24
N TRP A 224 -13.04 5.65 11.97
CA TRP A 224 -13.25 4.67 10.91
C TRP A 224 -12.70 5.19 9.59
N ASP A 225 -12.55 4.31 8.62
CA ASP A 225 -11.95 4.61 7.33
C ASP A 225 -12.90 5.44 6.45
N THR A 226 -12.53 6.69 6.22
CA THR A 226 -13.37 7.63 5.46
C THR A 226 -12.97 7.75 4.00
N ASP A 227 -11.79 7.31 3.61
CA ASP A 227 -11.26 7.29 2.24
C ASP A 227 -11.51 8.62 1.49
N GLN A 228 -11.16 9.74 2.10
CA GLN A 228 -11.37 11.06 1.49
C GLN A 228 -10.17 11.44 0.61
N PHE A 229 -10.43 12.21 -0.46
CA PHE A 229 -9.35 12.84 -1.20
C PHE A 229 -8.63 13.87 -0.32
N ASN A 230 -7.30 13.76 -0.20
CA ASN A 230 -6.52 14.64 0.64
C ASN A 230 -6.36 16.02 -0.03
N THR A 231 -6.67 17.08 0.73
CA THR A 231 -6.53 18.48 0.32
C THR A 231 -5.67 19.31 1.28
N ASP A 232 -5.14 18.70 2.36
CA ASP A 232 -4.27 19.37 3.33
C ASP A 232 -2.83 19.49 2.79
N VAL A 233 -2.52 20.64 2.19
CA VAL A 233 -1.19 20.92 1.63
C VAL A 233 -0.09 20.84 2.69
N ARG A 234 -0.36 21.12 3.98
CA ARG A 234 0.62 21.02 5.05
C ARG A 234 1.00 19.55 5.30
N GLU A 235 0.02 18.67 5.48
CA GLU A 235 0.25 17.23 5.65
C GLU A 235 1.03 16.68 4.47
N LEU A 236 0.58 16.99 3.25
CA LEU A 236 1.21 16.54 2.02
C LEU A 236 2.64 17.09 1.84
N THR A 237 2.92 18.32 2.30
CA THR A 237 4.31 18.83 2.30
C THR A 237 5.21 17.98 3.20
N LEU A 238 4.76 17.62 4.40
CA LEU A 238 5.53 16.80 5.33
C LEU A 238 5.76 15.39 4.77
N ALA A 239 4.73 14.79 4.19
CA ALA A 239 4.84 13.49 3.51
C ALA A 239 5.84 13.53 2.36
N MET A 240 5.75 14.54 1.48
CA MET A 240 6.66 14.71 0.36
C MET A 240 8.10 14.99 0.79
N LEU A 241 8.33 15.70 1.89
CA LEU A 241 9.67 15.87 2.47
C LEU A 241 10.29 14.51 2.82
N SER A 242 9.52 13.64 3.47
CA SER A 242 9.98 12.31 3.87
C SER A 242 10.22 11.41 2.66
N ILE A 243 9.33 11.41 1.67
CA ILE A 243 9.50 10.65 0.42
C ILE A 243 10.74 11.12 -0.35
N LEU A 244 10.92 12.43 -0.51
CA LEU A 244 12.10 12.99 -1.19
C LEU A 244 13.41 12.68 -0.43
N LYS A 245 13.37 12.69 0.90
CA LYS A 245 14.52 12.33 1.74
C LYS A 245 14.89 10.85 1.59
N ALA A 246 13.89 9.99 1.47
CA ALA A 246 14.06 8.56 1.21
C ALA A 246 14.57 8.23 -0.21
N GLY A 247 14.59 9.19 -1.13
CA GLY A 247 14.99 8.99 -2.51
C GLY A 247 13.85 8.60 -3.46
N GLY A 248 12.60 8.74 -3.02
CA GLY A 248 11.40 8.41 -3.80
C GLY A 248 10.78 7.06 -3.43
N LEU A 249 9.90 6.57 -4.28
CA LEU A 249 9.10 5.35 -4.08
C LEU A 249 9.61 4.13 -4.88
N GLY A 250 10.68 4.31 -5.69
CA GLY A 250 11.19 3.23 -6.55
C GLY A 250 10.18 2.82 -7.63
N THR A 251 9.72 1.56 -7.60
CA THR A 251 8.67 1.05 -8.50
C THR A 251 7.25 1.39 -8.04
N GLY A 252 7.11 1.93 -6.83
CA GLY A 252 5.83 2.37 -6.29
C GLY A 252 5.35 3.70 -6.87
N GLY A 253 4.21 4.14 -6.42
CA GLY A 253 3.57 5.37 -6.86
C GLY A 253 2.50 5.83 -5.88
N PHE A 254 1.61 6.68 -6.38
CA PHE A 254 0.45 7.16 -5.65
C PHE A 254 -0.81 6.56 -6.25
N ASN A 255 -1.55 5.81 -5.45
CA ASN A 255 -2.94 5.46 -5.67
C ASN A 255 -3.78 6.31 -4.70
N PHE A 256 -4.98 6.75 -5.09
CA PHE A 256 -5.75 7.57 -4.14
C PHE A 256 -6.48 6.74 -3.11
N ASP A 257 -6.97 5.56 -3.49
CA ASP A 257 -7.91 4.77 -2.68
C ASP A 257 -8.93 5.65 -1.93
N ALA A 258 -9.61 6.49 -2.70
CA ALA A 258 -10.50 7.51 -2.18
C ALA A 258 -11.85 7.52 -2.89
N LYS A 259 -12.87 7.96 -2.18
CA LYS A 259 -14.27 7.95 -2.63
C LYS A 259 -14.94 9.28 -2.31
N LEU A 260 -15.87 9.70 -3.16
CA LEU A 260 -16.69 10.89 -2.90
C LEU A 260 -17.66 10.70 -1.74
N ARG A 261 -18.11 9.46 -1.51
CA ARG A 261 -19.04 9.07 -0.46
C ARG A 261 -20.29 9.99 -0.41
N ARG A 262 -20.44 10.75 0.68
CA ARG A 262 -21.58 11.65 0.91
C ARG A 262 -21.40 13.04 0.30
N THR A 263 -20.25 13.34 -0.27
CA THR A 263 -19.93 14.68 -0.77
C THR A 263 -20.66 14.97 -2.06
N SER A 264 -20.74 14.00 -2.94
CA SER A 264 -21.45 14.10 -4.23
C SER A 264 -21.83 12.73 -4.78
N ILE A 265 -22.86 12.73 -5.63
CA ILE A 265 -23.25 11.58 -6.48
C ILE A 265 -23.06 11.88 -7.96
N ASP A 266 -22.56 13.07 -8.29
CA ASP A 266 -22.33 13.47 -9.67
C ASP A 266 -21.05 12.82 -10.19
N PRO A 267 -21.08 12.07 -11.31
CA PRO A 267 -19.89 11.45 -11.88
C PRO A 267 -18.77 12.45 -12.24
N GLU A 268 -19.10 13.68 -12.60
CA GLU A 268 -18.09 14.71 -12.92
C GLU A 268 -17.29 15.10 -11.69
N ASP A 269 -17.89 15.10 -10.50
CA ASP A 269 -17.22 15.45 -9.24
C ASP A 269 -16.13 14.44 -8.87
N LEU A 270 -16.20 13.20 -9.33
CA LEU A 270 -15.14 12.23 -9.17
C LEU A 270 -13.84 12.68 -9.87
N PHE A 271 -13.96 13.24 -11.09
CA PHE A 271 -12.82 13.79 -11.80
C PHE A 271 -12.28 15.05 -11.11
N HIS A 272 -13.16 15.93 -10.65
CA HIS A 272 -12.76 17.12 -9.89
C HIS A 272 -12.02 16.76 -8.60
N ALA A 273 -12.48 15.73 -7.88
CA ALA A 273 -11.84 15.26 -6.67
C ALA A 273 -10.44 14.68 -6.93
N HIS A 274 -10.28 13.87 -7.99
CA HIS A 274 -8.97 13.36 -8.41
C HIS A 274 -8.03 14.49 -8.79
N ILE A 275 -8.48 15.47 -9.60
CA ILE A 275 -7.67 16.63 -9.99
C ILE A 275 -7.26 17.43 -8.75
N GLY A 276 -8.21 17.69 -7.85
CA GLY A 276 -7.94 18.42 -6.61
C GLY A 276 -6.92 17.72 -5.70
N GLY A 277 -7.03 16.41 -5.56
CA GLY A 277 -6.05 15.59 -4.83
C GLY A 277 -4.65 15.63 -5.48
N MET A 278 -4.55 15.45 -6.79
CA MET A 278 -3.29 15.57 -7.54
C MET A 278 -2.66 16.95 -7.38
N ASP A 279 -3.45 18.01 -7.50
CA ASP A 279 -2.99 19.39 -7.33
C ASP A 279 -2.48 19.64 -5.91
N ALA A 280 -3.15 19.09 -4.89
CA ALA A 280 -2.72 19.23 -3.50
C ALA A 280 -1.36 18.53 -3.27
N PHE A 281 -1.18 17.31 -3.78
CA PHE A 281 0.12 16.61 -3.75
C PHE A 281 1.21 17.36 -4.52
N ALA A 282 0.90 17.88 -5.72
CA ALA A 282 1.85 18.66 -6.51
C ALA A 282 2.29 19.95 -5.79
N ARG A 283 1.38 20.61 -5.08
CA ARG A 283 1.71 21.78 -4.22
C ARG A 283 2.60 21.36 -3.06
N GLY A 284 2.25 20.28 -2.35
CA GLY A 284 3.08 19.73 -1.27
C GLY A 284 4.49 19.40 -1.75
N LEU A 285 4.62 18.74 -2.91
CA LEU A 285 5.90 18.39 -3.51
C LEU A 285 6.73 19.64 -3.86
N LYS A 286 6.14 20.68 -4.44
CA LYS A 286 6.84 21.93 -4.77
C LYS A 286 7.39 22.62 -3.51
N ILE A 287 6.60 22.67 -2.42
CA ILE A 287 7.01 23.25 -1.15
C ILE A 287 8.14 22.39 -0.53
N ALA A 288 7.96 21.09 -0.49
CA ALA A 288 8.97 20.16 0.03
C ALA A 288 10.31 20.25 -0.72
N ALA A 289 10.26 20.36 -2.04
CA ALA A 289 11.45 20.55 -2.88
C ALA A 289 12.16 21.89 -2.56
N ALA A 290 11.42 22.97 -2.36
CA ALA A 290 11.98 24.26 -1.96
C ALA A 290 12.63 24.21 -0.58
N ILE A 291 12.00 23.56 0.41
CA ILE A 291 12.55 23.36 1.76
C ILE A 291 13.86 22.56 1.70
N ARG A 292 13.91 21.50 0.87
CA ARG A 292 15.15 20.74 0.69
C ARG A 292 16.25 21.54 0.01
N ALA A 293 15.87 22.35 -0.98
CA ALA A 293 16.84 23.16 -1.73
C ALA A 293 17.53 24.25 -0.87
N ASP A 294 16.83 24.78 0.12
CA ASP A 294 17.41 25.79 1.02
C ASP A 294 18.34 25.19 2.06
N GLY A 295 18.26 23.87 2.33
CA GLY A 295 19.14 23.11 3.21
C GLY A 295 19.11 23.47 4.70
N GLN A 296 18.24 24.40 5.13
CA GLN A 296 18.21 24.86 6.52
C GLN A 296 17.76 23.74 7.47
N LEU A 297 16.78 22.94 7.05
CA LEU A 297 16.27 21.83 7.86
C LEU A 297 17.34 20.75 8.04
N ASP A 298 18.04 20.38 6.97
CA ASP A 298 19.12 19.40 7.03
C ASP A 298 20.27 19.90 7.89
N ALA A 299 20.64 21.18 7.78
CA ALA A 299 21.65 21.82 8.64
C ALA A 299 21.23 21.83 10.12
N PHE A 300 19.95 22.07 10.40
CA PHE A 300 19.39 22.02 11.75
C PHE A 300 19.50 20.61 12.34
N VAL A 301 19.10 19.59 11.60
CA VAL A 301 19.19 18.18 12.04
C VAL A 301 20.65 17.80 12.27
N LYS A 302 21.56 18.08 11.34
CA LYS A 302 22.99 17.82 11.47
C LYS A 302 23.58 18.47 12.70
N ASN A 303 23.26 19.75 12.97
CA ASN A 303 23.73 20.45 14.15
C ASN A 303 23.17 19.84 15.46
N ARG A 304 21.93 19.37 15.47
CA ARG A 304 21.30 18.70 16.61
C ARG A 304 22.07 17.46 17.04
N TYR A 305 22.55 16.67 16.09
CA TYR A 305 23.23 15.38 16.34
C TYR A 305 24.77 15.46 16.28
N ARG A 306 25.34 16.67 16.15
CA ARG A 306 26.80 16.86 15.98
C ARG A 306 27.70 16.21 17.02
N SER A 307 27.18 15.97 18.24
CA SER A 307 27.95 15.33 19.32
C SER A 307 28.24 13.85 19.04
N TRP A 308 27.46 13.21 18.15
CA TRP A 308 27.66 11.83 17.71
C TRP A 308 28.78 11.72 16.65
N ASP A 309 29.08 12.82 15.95
CA ASP A 309 30.11 12.84 14.91
C ASP A 309 31.56 12.98 15.48
N SER A 310 31.73 13.11 16.79
CA SER A 310 33.04 13.35 17.44
C SER A 310 33.09 12.88 18.88
N GLY A 311 34.34 12.63 19.37
CA GLY A 311 34.59 12.23 20.76
C GLY A 311 33.78 10.99 21.17
N ILE A 312 33.18 11.04 22.37
CA ILE A 312 32.44 9.91 22.94
C ILE A 312 31.29 9.40 22.06
N GLY A 313 30.64 10.25 21.28
CA GLY A 313 29.56 9.84 20.38
C GLY A 313 30.07 8.83 19.36
N ARG A 314 31.19 9.14 18.71
CA ARG A 314 31.84 8.24 17.73
C ARG A 314 32.36 6.94 18.36
N ASP A 315 32.75 6.97 19.64
CA ASP A 315 33.24 5.78 20.34
C ASP A 315 32.09 4.83 20.73
N ILE A 316 30.83 5.31 20.79
CA ILE A 316 29.62 4.55 21.10
C ILE A 316 29.03 3.91 19.84
N GLU A 317 29.00 4.60 18.71
CA GLU A 317 28.53 4.08 17.41
C GLU A 317 29.54 3.09 16.78
#